data_f61a62c3c9f22c5877d1eab9f2818535
#
_entry.id   f61a62c3c9f22c5877d1eab9f2818535
#
_cell.length_a   1.000
_cell.length_b   1.000
_cell.length_c   1.000
_cell.angle_alpha   90.00
_cell.angle_beta   90.00
_cell.angle_gamma   90.00
#
_symmetry.space_group_name_H-M   'P 1'
#
loop_
_entity.id
_entity.type
_entity.pdbx_description
1 polymer ?
#
loop_
_entity_poly.entity_id
_entity_poly.type
_entity_poly.pdbx_seq_one_letter_code
_entity_poly.pdbx_strand_id
1 'polypeptide(L)'
;MPISRLADALLASVEEADASAIPYFLVGHVGDGNFHVGYLIDPADEDERARAEALNHRVVARALELGGTCTGEHGVGLHKQGFLLDEAGAGAVAMMRGIKQALDPDNILNPGKVFTQG
;
A
#
# COMPACT_ATOMS: atom_id res chain seq x y z
N MET A 1 -7.24 -2.68 8.37
CA MET A 1 -6.65 -2.53 9.73
C MET A 1 -7.70 -2.81 10.80
N PRO A 2 -7.32 -3.03 12.08
CA PRO A 2 -8.30 -3.14 13.16
C PRO A 2 -9.22 -1.91 13.20
N ILE A 3 -10.53 -2.13 13.30
CA ILE A 3 -11.54 -1.05 13.29
C ILE A 3 -11.30 -0.05 14.42
N SER A 4 -10.83 -0.53 15.57
CA SER A 4 -10.51 0.32 16.74
C SER A 4 -9.37 1.31 16.51
N ARG A 5 -8.56 1.11 15.45
CA ARG A 5 -7.43 1.98 15.08
C ARG A 5 -7.70 2.79 13.81
N LEU A 6 -8.86 2.59 13.20
CA LEU A 6 -9.20 3.23 11.93
C LEU A 6 -9.27 4.75 12.05
N ALA A 7 -9.88 5.25 13.12
CA ALA A 7 -10.02 6.70 13.34
C ALA A 7 -8.64 7.38 13.48
N ASP A 8 -7.71 6.77 14.22
CA ASP A 8 -6.35 7.30 14.38
C ASP A 8 -5.62 7.40 13.02
N ALA A 9 -5.75 6.36 12.20
CA ALA A 9 -5.14 6.33 10.88
C ALA A 9 -5.76 7.36 9.92
N LEU A 10 -7.08 7.50 9.95
CA LEU A 10 -7.80 8.46 9.12
C LEU A 10 -7.44 9.90 9.47
N LEU A 11 -7.51 10.27 10.75
CA LEU A 11 -7.21 11.62 11.21
C LEU A 11 -5.79 12.03 10.85
N ALA A 12 -4.81 11.17 11.12
CA ALA A 12 -3.42 11.46 10.78
C ALA A 12 -3.20 11.57 9.25
N SER A 13 -3.90 10.75 8.45
CA SER A 13 -3.81 10.84 6.98
C SER A 13 -4.43 12.12 6.44
N VAL A 14 -5.53 12.57 7.02
CA VAL A 14 -6.19 13.84 6.68
C VAL A 14 -5.29 15.03 7.04
N GLU A 15 -4.72 15.05 8.25
CA GLU A 15 -3.82 16.12 8.69
C GLU A 15 -2.60 16.28 7.75
N GLU A 16 -2.00 15.16 7.35
CA GLU A 16 -0.86 15.16 6.43
C GLU A 16 -1.27 15.60 5.00
N ALA A 17 -2.43 15.15 4.53
CA ALA A 17 -2.94 15.53 3.22
C ALA A 17 -3.27 17.04 3.17
N ASP A 18 -3.93 17.57 4.20
CA ASP A 18 -4.23 19.01 4.33
C ASP A 18 -2.94 19.85 4.35
N ALA A 19 -1.92 19.40 5.09
CA ALA A 19 -0.63 20.10 5.15
C ALA A 19 0.13 20.08 3.83
N SER A 20 -0.15 19.13 2.93
CA SER A 20 0.53 19.02 1.64
C SER A 20 0.07 20.01 0.60
N ALA A 21 -1.09 20.63 0.77
CA ALA A 21 -1.81 21.46 -0.21
C ALA A 21 -2.14 20.73 -1.53
N ILE A 22 -2.02 19.41 -1.59
CA ILE A 22 -2.45 18.60 -2.74
C ILE A 22 -3.94 18.24 -2.54
N PRO A 23 -4.81 18.52 -3.51
CA PRO A 23 -6.21 18.10 -3.43
C PRO A 23 -6.31 16.57 -3.32
N TYR A 24 -7.17 16.10 -2.43
CA TYR A 24 -7.36 14.68 -2.19
C TYR A 24 -8.83 14.34 -1.98
N PHE A 25 -9.13 13.06 -2.06
CA PHE A 25 -10.42 12.51 -1.62
C PHE A 25 -10.17 11.28 -0.73
N LEU A 26 -11.14 11.02 0.12
CA LEU A 26 -11.10 9.89 1.04
C LEU A 26 -12.41 9.14 0.92
N VAL A 27 -12.30 7.84 0.66
CA VAL A 27 -13.43 6.91 0.59
C VAL A 27 -13.07 5.63 1.32
N GLY A 28 -14.03 4.84 1.73
CA GLY A 28 -13.68 3.60 2.38
C GLY A 28 -14.85 2.72 2.78
N HIS A 29 -14.49 1.49 3.10
CA HIS A 29 -15.35 0.48 3.71
C HIS A 29 -15.05 0.44 5.20
N VAL A 30 -15.47 1.49 5.91
CA VAL A 30 -15.07 1.71 7.32
C VAL A 30 -15.50 0.58 8.26
N GLY A 31 -16.60 -0.11 7.94
CA GLY A 31 -17.06 -1.29 8.68
C GLY A 31 -16.07 -2.47 8.61
N ASP A 32 -15.23 -2.51 7.58
CA ASP A 32 -14.19 -3.53 7.37
C ASP A 32 -12.79 -3.03 7.80
N GLY A 33 -12.70 -1.82 8.35
CA GLY A 33 -11.40 -1.22 8.70
C GLY A 33 -10.56 -0.86 7.48
N ASN A 34 -11.21 -0.54 6.34
CA ASN A 34 -10.56 -0.23 5.08
C ASN A 34 -10.88 1.20 4.63
N PHE A 35 -9.88 1.90 4.12
CA PHE A 35 -10.06 3.21 3.51
C PHE A 35 -9.05 3.43 2.38
N HIS A 36 -9.38 4.36 1.49
CA HIS A 36 -8.56 4.78 0.36
C HIS A 36 -8.38 6.28 0.40
N VAL A 37 -7.15 6.73 0.16
CA VAL A 37 -6.84 8.14 -0.08
C VAL A 37 -6.38 8.28 -1.52
N GLY A 38 -7.05 9.12 -2.29
CA GLY A 38 -6.65 9.44 -3.65
C GLY A 38 -6.17 10.89 -3.73
N TYR A 39 -5.00 11.11 -4.32
CA TYR A 39 -4.41 12.44 -4.52
C TYR A 39 -4.62 12.89 -5.96
N LEU A 40 -5.09 14.12 -6.14
CA LEU A 40 -5.29 14.72 -7.44
C LEU A 40 -4.03 15.52 -7.81
N ILE A 41 -3.26 15.00 -8.74
CA ILE A 41 -1.97 15.55 -9.14
C ILE A 41 -1.93 15.84 -10.64
N ASP A 42 -1.11 16.81 -11.04
CA ASP A 42 -0.71 16.94 -12.43
C ASP A 42 0.33 15.86 -12.75
N PRO A 43 0.05 14.90 -13.66
CA PRO A 43 1.00 13.86 -14.01
C PRO A 43 2.29 14.37 -14.66
N ALA A 44 2.30 15.62 -15.16
CA ALA A 44 3.48 16.26 -15.72
C ALA A 44 4.34 16.98 -14.66
N ASP A 45 3.82 17.20 -13.46
CA ASP A 45 4.55 17.80 -12.34
C ASP A 45 5.25 16.71 -11.50
N GLU A 46 6.57 16.58 -11.69
CA GLU A 46 7.37 15.58 -10.99
C GLU A 46 7.46 15.83 -9.47
N ASP A 47 7.46 17.09 -9.04
CA ASP A 47 7.49 17.44 -7.61
C ASP A 47 6.17 17.06 -6.93
N GLU A 48 5.05 17.36 -7.57
CA GLU A 48 3.73 17.00 -7.07
C GLU A 48 3.55 15.49 -6.98
N ARG A 49 4.02 14.75 -8.01
CA ARG A 49 4.05 13.29 -7.99
C ARG A 49 4.88 12.73 -6.85
N ALA A 50 6.10 13.23 -6.66
CA ALA A 50 6.99 12.77 -5.59
C ALA A 50 6.39 13.05 -4.19
N ARG A 51 5.74 14.19 -4.00
CA ARG A 51 5.05 14.53 -2.75
C ARG A 51 3.84 13.62 -2.49
N ALA A 52 3.04 13.35 -3.50
CA ALA A 52 1.90 12.44 -3.39
C ALA A 52 2.34 11.00 -3.09
N GLU A 53 3.43 10.53 -3.71
CA GLU A 53 4.01 9.23 -3.42
C GLU A 53 4.52 9.14 -1.98
N ALA A 54 5.19 10.17 -1.48
CA ALA A 54 5.63 10.23 -0.09
C ALA A 54 4.44 10.21 0.90
N LEU A 55 3.33 10.88 0.58
CA LEU A 55 2.10 10.81 1.36
C LEU A 55 1.52 9.40 1.38
N ASN A 56 1.43 8.75 0.22
CA ASN A 56 0.95 7.38 0.11
C ASN A 56 1.82 6.40 0.93
N HIS A 57 3.14 6.55 0.89
CA HIS A 57 4.06 5.76 1.71
C HIS A 57 3.77 5.91 3.21
N ARG A 58 3.51 7.13 3.69
CA ARG A 58 3.17 7.37 5.10
C ARG A 58 1.84 6.74 5.50
N VAL A 59 0.83 6.81 4.65
CA VAL A 59 -0.46 6.15 4.89
C VAL A 59 -0.27 4.64 5.06
N VAL A 60 0.48 4.01 4.17
CA VAL A 60 0.74 2.57 4.22
C VAL A 60 1.57 2.19 5.45
N ALA A 61 2.66 2.91 5.72
CA ALA A 61 3.50 2.65 6.90
C ALA A 61 2.68 2.73 8.19
N ARG A 62 1.84 3.76 8.33
CA ARG A 62 0.93 3.90 9.49
C ARG A 62 -0.07 2.76 9.57
N ALA A 63 -0.62 2.31 8.44
CA ALA A 63 -1.51 1.15 8.43
C ALA A 63 -0.83 -0.10 8.97
N LEU A 64 0.43 -0.36 8.58
CA LEU A 64 1.22 -1.49 9.08
C LEU A 64 1.53 -1.35 10.58
N GLU A 65 1.95 -0.17 11.05
CA GLU A 65 2.21 0.11 12.47
C GLU A 65 0.98 -0.11 13.36
N LEU A 66 -0.21 0.14 12.81
CA LEU A 66 -1.48 -0.06 13.50
C LEU A 66 -2.06 -1.47 13.35
N GLY A 67 -1.26 -2.42 12.83
CA GLY A 67 -1.65 -3.82 12.65
C GLY A 67 -2.56 -4.08 11.44
N GLY A 68 -2.50 -3.20 10.45
CA GLY A 68 -3.20 -3.33 9.18
C GLY A 68 -2.36 -4.03 8.11
N THR A 69 -2.79 -3.88 6.87
CA THR A 69 -2.13 -4.43 5.68
C THR A 69 -1.90 -3.33 4.63
N CYS A 70 -0.88 -3.50 3.81
CA CYS A 70 -0.56 -2.57 2.74
C CYS A 70 -1.53 -2.65 1.55
N THR A 71 -2.29 -3.71 1.42
CA THR A 71 -3.06 -4.00 0.20
C THR A 71 -4.53 -3.63 0.29
N GLY A 72 -5.11 -3.58 1.47
CA GLY A 72 -6.57 -3.52 1.59
C GLY A 72 -7.20 -4.66 0.78
N GLU A 73 -8.05 -4.31 -0.18
CA GLU A 73 -8.75 -5.26 -1.08
C GLU A 73 -8.09 -5.40 -2.47
N HIS A 74 -7.14 -4.50 -2.82
CA HIS A 74 -6.60 -4.41 -4.19
C HIS A 74 -5.45 -5.38 -4.47
N GLY A 75 -4.86 -5.98 -3.45
CA GLY A 75 -3.70 -6.84 -3.59
C GLY A 75 -2.38 -6.08 -3.77
N VAL A 76 -1.29 -6.82 -3.83
CA VAL A 76 0.08 -6.28 -3.90
C VAL A 76 0.42 -5.78 -5.32
N GLY A 77 0.13 -6.57 -6.34
CA GLY A 77 0.38 -6.22 -7.74
C GLY A 77 1.84 -5.83 -8.01
N LEU A 78 2.03 -4.68 -8.69
CA LEU A 78 3.33 -4.11 -9.03
C LEU A 78 3.81 -3.06 -8.03
N HIS A 79 2.89 -2.26 -7.50
CA HIS A 79 3.25 -1.02 -6.79
C HIS A 79 3.48 -1.19 -5.29
N LYS A 80 3.07 -2.33 -4.73
CA LYS A 80 3.12 -2.59 -3.28
C LYS A 80 4.12 -3.69 -2.89
N GLN A 81 4.97 -4.09 -3.79
CA GLN A 81 5.95 -5.18 -3.57
C GLN A 81 6.93 -4.88 -2.43
N GLY A 82 7.38 -3.63 -2.30
CA GLY A 82 8.24 -3.20 -1.21
C GLY A 82 7.54 -3.32 0.15
N PHE A 83 6.31 -2.89 0.23
CA PHE A 83 5.51 -2.96 1.46
C PHE A 83 5.20 -4.39 1.90
N LEU A 84 5.12 -5.35 0.96
CA LEU A 84 4.92 -6.76 1.31
C LEU A 84 6.06 -7.29 2.17
N LEU A 85 7.29 -6.88 1.89
CA LEU A 85 8.46 -7.27 2.69
C LEU A 85 8.40 -6.68 4.10
N ASP A 86 7.99 -5.42 4.22
CA ASP A 86 7.83 -4.74 5.51
C ASP A 86 6.72 -5.38 6.36
N GLU A 87 5.62 -5.78 5.71
CA GLU A 87 4.47 -6.39 6.38
C GLU A 87 4.73 -7.85 6.79
N ALA A 88 5.22 -8.66 5.86
CA ALA A 88 5.32 -10.12 6.04
C ALA A 88 6.69 -10.59 6.53
N GLY A 89 7.73 -9.82 6.31
CA GLY A 89 9.11 -10.20 6.59
C GLY A 89 9.73 -11.13 5.56
N ALA A 90 11.05 -11.19 5.55
CA ALA A 90 11.84 -11.90 4.54
C ALA A 90 11.53 -13.42 4.49
N GLY A 91 11.30 -14.04 5.66
CA GLY A 91 11.00 -15.48 5.75
C GLY A 91 9.67 -15.83 5.06
N ALA A 92 8.62 -15.07 5.35
CA ALA A 92 7.31 -15.29 4.73
C ALA A 92 7.34 -15.02 3.22
N VAL A 93 8.01 -13.96 2.79
CA VAL A 93 8.16 -13.65 1.35
C VAL A 93 8.95 -14.74 0.63
N ALA A 94 9.99 -15.33 1.26
CA ALA A 94 10.72 -16.46 0.70
C ALA A 94 9.83 -17.70 0.53
N MET A 95 8.97 -18.00 1.49
CA MET A 95 7.99 -19.09 1.39
C MET A 95 6.97 -18.84 0.27
N MET A 96 6.44 -17.62 0.17
CA MET A 96 5.51 -17.23 -0.91
C MET A 96 6.16 -17.40 -2.28
N ARG A 97 7.42 -16.99 -2.45
CA ARG A 97 8.20 -17.19 -3.69
C ARG A 97 8.39 -18.68 -4.01
N GLY A 98 8.70 -19.49 -3.00
CA GLY A 98 8.82 -20.94 -3.16
C GLY A 98 7.54 -21.58 -3.69
N ILE A 99 6.39 -21.18 -3.15
CA ILE A 99 5.07 -21.64 -3.63
C ILE A 99 4.85 -21.19 -5.10
N LYS A 100 5.10 -19.94 -5.41
CA LYS A 100 4.98 -19.41 -6.77
C LYS A 100 5.84 -20.22 -7.75
N GLN A 101 7.10 -20.46 -7.41
CA GLN A 101 8.04 -21.18 -8.25
C GLN A 101 7.66 -22.66 -8.44
N ALA A 102 7.13 -23.29 -7.41
CA ALA A 102 6.67 -24.68 -7.48
C ALA A 102 5.44 -24.85 -8.38
N LEU A 103 4.51 -23.89 -8.35
CA LEU A 103 3.26 -23.96 -9.11
C LEU A 103 3.37 -23.37 -10.52
N ASP A 104 4.29 -22.47 -10.75
CA ASP A 104 4.50 -21.75 -12.02
C ASP A 104 6.01 -21.65 -12.32
N PRO A 105 6.69 -22.77 -12.58
CA PRO A 105 8.14 -22.79 -12.78
C PRO A 105 8.59 -21.99 -14.00
N ASP A 106 7.74 -21.87 -15.00
CA ASP A 106 8.01 -21.12 -16.23
C ASP A 106 7.65 -19.62 -16.13
N ASN A 107 7.10 -19.19 -14.95
CA ASN A 107 6.73 -17.80 -14.66
C ASN A 107 5.82 -17.15 -15.72
N ILE A 108 4.81 -17.87 -16.16
CA ILE A 108 3.83 -17.40 -17.14
C ILE A 108 2.58 -16.79 -16.53
N LEU A 109 2.28 -17.11 -15.26
CA LEU A 109 1.12 -16.57 -14.55
C LEU A 109 1.49 -15.26 -13.84
N ASN A 110 0.93 -14.15 -14.32
CA ASN A 110 1.16 -12.82 -13.75
C ASN A 110 2.65 -12.52 -13.47
N PRO A 111 3.54 -12.60 -14.46
CA PRO A 111 4.96 -12.41 -14.26
C PRO A 111 5.27 -11.02 -13.71
N GLY A 112 6.20 -10.94 -12.75
CA GLY A 112 6.62 -9.69 -12.14
C GLY A 112 5.62 -9.07 -11.15
N LYS A 113 4.53 -9.75 -10.81
CA LYS A 113 3.55 -9.30 -9.81
C LYS A 113 3.90 -9.88 -8.44
N VAL A 114 3.51 -9.18 -7.38
CA VAL A 114 3.67 -9.55 -5.97
C VAL A 114 5.12 -9.52 -5.50
N PHE A 115 6.03 -10.13 -6.23
CA PHE A 115 7.45 -10.22 -5.87
C PHE A 115 8.32 -9.43 -6.83
N THR A 116 9.28 -8.67 -6.27
CA THR A 116 10.38 -8.12 -7.08
C THR A 116 11.14 -9.26 -7.72
N GLN A 117 11.50 -9.12 -8.99
CA GLN A 117 12.43 -10.05 -9.61
C GLN A 117 13.78 -9.89 -8.90
N GLY A 118 14.17 -10.92 -8.17
CA GLY A 118 15.48 -11.02 -7.57
C GLY A 118 16.50 -11.51 -8.58
#